data_81b0b2db8507ce192ed104587b2bcf53
#
_entry.id   81b0b2db8507ce192ed104587b2bcf53
#
_cell.length_a   1.000
_cell.length_b   1.000
_cell.length_c   1.000
_cell.angle_alpha   90.00
_cell.angle_beta   90.00
_cell.angle_gamma   90.00
#
_symmetry.space_group_name_H-M   'P 1'
#
loop_
_entity.id
_entity.type
_entity.pdbx_description
1 polymer ?
#
loop_
_entity_poly.entity_id
_entity_poly.type
_entity_poly.pdbx_seq_one_letter_code
_entity_poly.pdbx_strand_id
1 'polypeptide(L)'
;IYLYRPARLEEDLSRASCEALLSEFGYNCRGGSRCLTRLARRLKQQEDFPHEIGLFLSYPPEDVKGFLEHRPCKCVGCWKVYENEEAAKKTFAKYKACTRVYCRQLASGIDIERLTVAG
;
A
#
# COMPACT_ATOMS: atom_id res chain seq x y z
N ILE A 1 11.37 5.89 2.02
CA ILE A 1 10.48 6.77 2.81
C ILE A 1 9.04 6.35 2.59
N TYR A 2 8.32 6.08 3.68
CA TYR A 2 6.91 5.73 3.63
C TYR A 2 6.08 6.91 4.11
N LEU A 3 5.25 7.45 3.21
CA LEU A 3 4.29 8.52 3.51
C LEU A 3 2.89 7.93 3.52
N TYR A 4 2.10 8.22 4.56
CA TYR A 4 0.75 7.69 4.69
C TYR A 4 -0.18 8.68 5.37
N ARG A 5 -1.47 8.47 5.17
CA ARG A 5 -2.52 9.22 5.87
C ARG A 5 -3.07 8.32 6.98
N PRO A 6 -2.95 8.72 8.25
CA PRO A 6 -3.33 7.84 9.38
C PRO A 6 -4.77 7.33 9.29
N ALA A 7 -5.73 8.18 8.96
CA ALA A 7 -7.13 7.78 8.85
C ALA A 7 -7.35 6.77 7.71
N ARG A 8 -6.69 6.95 6.58
CA ARG A 8 -6.79 6.03 5.44
C ARG A 8 -6.16 4.68 5.74
N LEU A 9 -5.01 4.69 6.39
CA LEU A 9 -4.33 3.47 6.80
C LEU A 9 -5.19 2.68 7.78
N GLU A 10 -5.77 3.34 8.76
CA GLU A 10 -6.69 2.73 9.73
C GLU A 10 -7.88 2.07 9.03
N GLU A 11 -8.48 2.77 8.07
CA GLU A 11 -9.59 2.25 7.28
C GLU A 11 -9.18 1.03 6.45
N ASP A 12 -8.04 1.12 5.75
CA ASP A 12 -7.54 0.03 4.91
C ASP A 12 -7.23 -1.23 5.74
N LEU A 13 -6.56 -1.07 6.88
CA LEU A 13 -6.16 -2.20 7.72
C LEU A 13 -7.31 -2.79 8.53
N SER A 14 -8.42 -2.06 8.71
CA SER A 14 -9.60 -2.54 9.44
C SER A 14 -10.52 -3.42 8.59
N ARG A 15 -10.29 -3.53 7.30
CA ARG A 15 -11.06 -4.44 6.44
C ARG A 15 -10.85 -5.89 6.86
N ALA A 16 -11.93 -6.67 6.85
CA ALA A 16 -11.87 -8.08 7.28
C ALA A 16 -10.83 -8.90 6.51
N SER A 17 -10.71 -8.67 5.22
CA SER A 17 -9.72 -9.35 4.37
C SER A 17 -8.28 -8.98 4.73
N CYS A 18 -8.03 -7.71 5.05
CA CYS A 18 -6.72 -7.26 5.53
C CYS A 18 -6.38 -7.85 6.89
N GLU A 19 -7.33 -7.82 7.82
CA GLU A 19 -7.14 -8.39 9.16
C GLU A 19 -6.82 -9.88 9.10
N ALA A 20 -7.51 -10.62 8.24
CA ALA A 20 -7.25 -12.04 8.06
C ALA A 20 -5.83 -12.30 7.55
N LEU A 21 -5.38 -11.57 6.54
CA LEU A 21 -4.03 -11.70 6.00
C LEU A 21 -2.97 -11.29 7.02
N LEU A 22 -3.18 -10.18 7.72
CA LEU A 22 -2.24 -9.71 8.74
C LEU A 22 -2.12 -10.71 9.89
N SER A 23 -3.23 -11.35 10.29
CA SER A 23 -3.20 -12.38 11.34
C SER A 23 -2.33 -13.57 10.95
N GLU A 24 -2.31 -13.97 9.69
CA GLU A 24 -1.45 -15.03 9.18
C GLU A 24 0.03 -14.69 9.34
N PHE A 25 0.39 -13.42 9.33
CA PHE A 25 1.76 -12.94 9.52
C PHE A 25 2.06 -12.55 10.98
N GLY A 26 1.16 -12.85 11.90
CA GLY A 26 1.36 -12.56 13.33
C GLY A 26 1.05 -11.13 13.74
N TYR A 27 0.29 -10.39 12.96
CA TYR A 27 -0.15 -9.04 13.28
C TYR A 27 -1.43 -9.10 14.13
N ASN A 28 -1.27 -9.20 15.43
CA ASN A 28 -2.40 -9.24 16.38
C ASN A 28 -2.67 -7.87 17.02
N CYS A 29 -2.46 -6.82 16.25
CA CYS A 29 -2.62 -5.46 16.75
C CYS A 29 -3.87 -4.81 16.17
N ARG A 30 -4.58 -4.07 17.00
CA ARG A 30 -5.66 -3.19 16.56
C ARG A 30 -5.08 -1.78 16.38
N GLY A 31 -5.38 -1.18 15.24
CA GLY A 31 -4.92 0.16 14.91
C GLY A 31 -3.66 0.20 14.08
N GLY A 32 -3.62 1.18 13.17
CA GLY A 32 -2.55 1.33 12.20
C GLY A 32 -1.16 1.56 12.81
N SER A 33 -1.08 2.32 13.91
CA SER A 33 0.19 2.61 14.57
C SER A 33 0.90 1.37 15.09
N ARG A 34 0.16 0.44 15.69
CA ARG A 34 0.71 -0.81 16.21
C ARG A 34 1.17 -1.73 15.07
N CYS A 35 0.39 -1.78 14.00
CA CYS A 35 0.75 -2.54 12.82
C CYS A 35 2.01 -1.98 12.17
N LEU A 36 2.15 -0.67 12.07
CA LEU A 36 3.34 -0.02 11.54
C LEU A 36 4.58 -0.35 12.38
N THR A 37 4.46 -0.34 13.71
CA THR A 37 5.55 -0.72 14.61
C THR A 37 6.00 -2.17 14.35
N ARG A 38 5.04 -3.07 14.18
CA ARG A 38 5.32 -4.47 13.88
C ARG A 38 6.00 -4.62 12.52
N LEU A 39 5.50 -3.92 11.50
CA LEU A 39 6.11 -3.91 10.17
C LEU A 39 7.55 -3.40 10.23
N ALA A 40 7.81 -2.32 10.95
CA ALA A 40 9.15 -1.78 11.11
C ALA A 40 10.11 -2.79 11.73
N ARG A 41 9.66 -3.55 12.72
CA ARG A 41 10.45 -4.64 13.31
C ARG A 41 10.75 -5.73 12.30
N ARG A 42 9.76 -6.14 11.51
CA ARG A 42 9.95 -7.17 10.51
C ARG A 42 10.97 -6.74 9.45
N LEU A 43 10.92 -5.48 9.02
CA LEU A 43 11.89 -4.93 8.08
C LEU A 43 13.33 -4.95 8.62
N LYS A 44 13.51 -4.80 9.93
CA LYS A 44 14.83 -4.83 10.57
C LYS A 44 15.34 -6.25 10.84
N GLN A 45 14.45 -7.19 11.12
CA GLN A 45 14.81 -8.52 11.63
C GLN A 45 14.87 -9.59 10.55
N GLN A 46 14.23 -9.40 9.40
CA GLN A 46 14.14 -10.41 8.37
C GLN A 46 15.12 -10.15 7.23
N GLU A 47 15.71 -11.23 6.73
CA GLU A 47 16.53 -11.22 5.53
C GLU A 47 15.66 -11.04 4.28
N ASP A 48 14.45 -11.63 4.31
CA ASP A 48 13.50 -11.54 3.22
C ASP A 48 12.58 -10.33 3.37
N PHE A 49 12.24 -9.71 2.25
CA PHE A 49 11.34 -8.56 2.22
C PHE A 49 9.90 -8.99 2.59
N PRO A 50 9.26 -8.32 3.57
CA PRO A 50 7.91 -8.68 3.98
C PRO A 50 6.87 -8.27 2.92
N HIS A 51 6.28 -9.26 2.25
CA HIS A 51 5.34 -9.01 1.15
C HIS A 51 3.99 -8.46 1.63
N GLU A 52 3.65 -8.62 2.90
CA GLU A 52 2.46 -8.00 3.49
C GLU A 52 2.50 -6.47 3.49
N ILE A 53 3.65 -5.87 3.18
CA ILE A 53 3.78 -4.41 3.04
C ILE A 53 2.79 -3.83 2.03
N GLY A 54 2.36 -4.62 1.05
CA GLY A 54 1.35 -4.19 0.09
C GLY A 54 0.06 -3.70 0.74
N LEU A 55 -0.35 -4.30 1.86
CA LEU A 55 -1.53 -3.87 2.61
C LEU A 55 -1.37 -2.47 3.19
N PHE A 56 -0.15 -2.09 3.58
CA PHE A 56 0.19 -0.76 4.09
C PHE A 56 0.31 0.27 2.96
N LEU A 57 0.46 -0.17 1.72
CA LEU A 57 0.52 0.67 0.53
C LEU A 57 -0.86 0.81 -0.15
N SER A 58 -1.91 0.39 0.51
CA SER A 58 -3.30 0.42 0.02
C SER A 58 -3.54 -0.47 -1.22
N TYR A 59 -2.73 -1.50 -1.41
CA TYR A 59 -2.99 -2.48 -2.46
C TYR A 59 -4.21 -3.32 -2.07
N PRO A 60 -5.05 -3.72 -3.04
CA PRO A 60 -6.19 -4.60 -2.73
C PRO A 60 -5.74 -5.88 -2.03
N PRO A 61 -6.41 -6.29 -0.93
CA PRO A 61 -6.03 -7.51 -0.22
C PRO A 61 -6.04 -8.76 -1.11
N GLU A 62 -6.94 -8.83 -2.05
CA GLU A 62 -7.05 -9.93 -3.02
C GLU A 62 -5.78 -10.05 -3.86
N ASP A 63 -5.20 -8.92 -4.25
CA ASP A 63 -3.99 -8.89 -5.07
C ASP A 63 -2.76 -9.27 -4.23
N VAL A 64 -2.68 -8.80 -2.99
CA VAL A 64 -1.62 -9.21 -2.06
C VAL A 64 -1.68 -10.71 -1.83
N LYS A 65 -2.86 -11.25 -1.59
CA LYS A 65 -3.07 -12.68 -1.40
C LYS A 65 -2.68 -13.47 -2.65
N GLY A 66 -3.09 -13.01 -3.83
CA GLY A 66 -2.73 -13.63 -5.10
C GLY A 66 -1.22 -13.71 -5.31
N PHE A 67 -0.50 -12.67 -4.95
CA PHE A 67 0.95 -12.64 -5.01
C PHE A 67 1.58 -13.67 -4.06
N LEU A 68 1.09 -13.73 -2.82
CA LEU A 68 1.58 -14.68 -1.81
C LEU A 68 1.33 -16.14 -2.20
N GLU A 69 0.23 -16.42 -2.88
CA GLU A 69 -0.14 -17.74 -3.36
C GLU A 69 0.51 -18.12 -4.70
N HIS A 70 1.32 -17.23 -5.27
CA HIS A 70 1.99 -17.42 -6.57
C HIS A 70 1.02 -17.71 -7.71
N ARG A 71 -0.18 -17.10 -7.70
CA ARG A 71 -1.15 -17.26 -8.77
C ARG A 71 -0.71 -16.50 -10.02
N PRO A 72 -1.19 -16.87 -11.23
CA PRO A 72 -0.94 -16.04 -12.40
C PRO A 72 -1.71 -14.72 -12.29
N CYS A 73 -1.03 -13.60 -12.56
CA CYS A 73 -1.65 -12.29 -12.51
C CYS A 73 -2.35 -11.94 -13.84
N LYS A 74 -3.39 -11.10 -13.75
CA LYS A 74 -4.12 -10.61 -14.92
C LYS A 74 -3.38 -9.50 -15.66
N CYS A 75 -2.77 -8.61 -14.90
CA CYS A 75 -1.93 -7.54 -15.45
C CYS A 75 -0.95 -7.04 -14.39
N VAL A 76 0.02 -6.24 -14.82
CA VAL A 76 1.04 -5.66 -13.96
C VAL A 76 1.05 -4.14 -14.17
N GLY A 77 0.95 -3.40 -13.07
CA GLY A 77 1.10 -1.95 -13.06
C GLY A 77 1.97 -1.58 -11.86
N CYS A 78 1.47 -0.71 -10.98
CA CYS A 78 2.12 -0.41 -9.71
C CYS A 78 2.23 -1.64 -8.81
N TRP A 79 1.35 -2.61 -9.02
CA TRP A 79 1.39 -3.93 -8.40
C TRP A 79 0.87 -4.98 -9.37
N LYS A 80 1.06 -6.26 -9.07
CA LYS A 80 0.47 -7.36 -9.84
C LYS A 80 -0.98 -7.54 -9.48
N VAL A 81 -1.86 -7.53 -10.48
CA VAL A 81 -3.32 -7.58 -10.33
C VAL A 81 -3.83 -9.00 -10.52
N TYR A 82 -4.64 -9.51 -9.60
CA TYR A 82 -5.16 -10.87 -9.61
C TYR A 82 -6.68 -10.95 -9.69
N GLU A 83 -7.38 -9.92 -9.23
CA GLU A 83 -8.85 -9.95 -9.16
C GLU A 83 -9.49 -8.84 -10.00
N ASN A 84 -9.52 -7.62 -9.52
CA ASN A 84 -10.24 -6.52 -10.17
C ASN A 84 -9.32 -5.69 -11.07
N GLU A 85 -9.13 -6.14 -12.29
CA GLU A 85 -8.25 -5.48 -13.26
C GLU A 85 -8.72 -4.07 -13.62
N GLU A 86 -10.03 -3.89 -13.77
CA GLU A 86 -10.61 -2.60 -14.18
C GLU A 86 -10.42 -1.53 -13.12
N ALA A 87 -10.69 -1.85 -11.85
CA ALA A 87 -10.47 -0.94 -10.73
C ALA A 87 -8.98 -0.61 -10.57
N ALA A 88 -8.11 -1.59 -10.73
CA ALA A 88 -6.66 -1.40 -10.64
C ALA A 88 -6.16 -0.46 -11.74
N LYS A 89 -6.60 -0.63 -12.97
CA LYS A 89 -6.23 0.26 -14.09
C LYS A 89 -6.67 1.70 -13.85
N LYS A 90 -7.85 1.90 -13.27
CA LYS A 90 -8.32 3.24 -12.89
C LYS A 90 -7.40 3.87 -11.82
N THR A 91 -7.01 3.09 -10.83
CA THR A 91 -6.09 3.55 -9.78
C THR A 91 -4.71 3.87 -10.35
N PHE A 92 -4.18 3.04 -11.23
CA PHE A 92 -2.90 3.28 -11.90
C PHE A 92 -2.93 4.58 -12.72
N ALA A 93 -4.04 4.83 -13.42
CA ALA A 93 -4.22 6.06 -14.19
C ALA A 93 -4.23 7.30 -13.29
N LYS A 94 -4.88 7.21 -12.12
CA LYS A 94 -4.86 8.30 -11.12
C LYS A 94 -3.46 8.56 -10.60
N TYR A 95 -2.69 7.53 -10.29
CA TYR A 95 -1.31 7.67 -9.81
C TYR A 95 -0.43 8.33 -10.87
N LYS A 96 -0.59 7.92 -12.13
CA LYS A 96 0.15 8.51 -13.24
C LYS A 96 -0.19 10.00 -13.43
N ALA A 97 -1.45 10.38 -13.30
CA ALA A 97 -1.88 11.77 -13.37
C ALA A 97 -1.33 12.59 -12.19
N CYS A 98 -1.40 12.05 -10.97
CA CYS A 98 -0.83 12.70 -9.78
C CYS A 98 0.68 12.89 -9.92
N THR A 99 1.40 11.89 -10.42
CA THR A 99 2.84 11.98 -10.63
C THR A 99 3.18 13.11 -11.60
N ARG A 100 2.44 13.25 -12.68
CA ARG A 100 2.64 14.36 -13.64
C ARG A 100 2.44 15.73 -12.99
N VAL A 101 1.40 15.88 -12.18
CA VAL A 101 1.11 17.14 -11.47
C VAL A 101 2.21 17.45 -10.47
N TYR A 102 2.63 16.49 -9.66
CA TYR A 102 3.71 16.68 -8.68
C TYR A 102 5.04 17.03 -9.36
N CYS A 103 5.40 16.33 -10.42
CA CYS A 103 6.63 16.62 -11.17
C CYS A 103 6.60 18.03 -11.75
N ARG A 104 5.47 18.45 -12.28
CA ARG A 104 5.30 19.82 -12.83
C ARG A 104 5.44 20.87 -11.74
N GLN A 105 4.83 20.65 -10.58
CA GLN A 105 4.90 21.60 -9.47
C GLN A 105 6.30 21.65 -8.84
N LEU A 106 6.97 20.52 -8.69
CA LEU A 106 8.37 20.50 -8.24
C LEU A 106 9.28 21.24 -9.20
N ALA A 107 9.08 21.07 -10.50
CA ALA A 107 9.84 21.78 -11.54
C ALA A 107 9.61 23.29 -11.50
N SER A 108 8.43 23.75 -11.03
CA SER A 108 8.12 25.16 -10.85
C SER A 108 8.59 25.76 -9.51
N GLY A 109 9.28 24.97 -8.69
CA GLY A 109 9.90 25.42 -7.44
C GLY A 109 9.04 25.28 -6.18
N ILE A 110 7.94 24.50 -6.24
CA ILE A 110 7.11 24.22 -5.07
C ILE A 110 7.77 23.12 -4.24
N ASP A 111 7.91 23.36 -2.92
CA ASP A 111 8.49 22.40 -1.99
C ASP A 111 7.60 21.17 -1.82
N ILE A 112 8.24 20.02 -1.59
CA ILE A 112 7.54 18.75 -1.38
C ILE A 112 6.56 18.82 -0.21
N GLU A 113 6.85 19.58 0.81
CA GLU A 113 5.96 19.78 1.97
C GLU A 113 4.63 20.40 1.58
N ARG A 114 4.63 21.33 0.62
CA ARG A 114 3.42 21.97 0.10
C ARG A 114 2.57 21.04 -0.75
N LEU A 115 3.17 19.99 -1.31
CA LEU A 115 2.47 18.97 -2.09
C LEU A 115 1.82 17.92 -1.20
N THR A 116 2.18 17.88 0.07
CA THR A 116 1.61 16.93 1.03
C THR A 116 0.32 17.51 1.59
N VAL A 117 -0.77 16.78 1.41
CA VAL A 117 -2.09 17.19 1.91
C VAL A 117 -2.38 16.43 3.19
N ALA A 118 -2.71 17.16 4.26
CA ALA A 118 -3.17 16.55 5.50
C ALA A 118 -4.52 15.86 5.28
N GLY A 119 -4.66 14.63 5.80
CA GLY A 119 -5.89 13.90 5.60
C GLY A 119 -6.15 12.86 6.64
#